data_56bad12c07204dd751547554744ea832
#
_entry.id   56bad12c07204dd751547554744ea832
#
_cell.length_a   1.000
_cell.length_b   1.000
_cell.length_c   1.000
_cell.angle_alpha   90.00
_cell.angle_beta   90.00
_cell.angle_gamma   90.00
#
_symmetry.space_group_name_H-M   'P 1'
#
loop_
_entity.id
_entity.type
_entity.pdbx_description
1 polymer ?
#
loop_
_entity_poly.entity_id
_entity_poly.type
_entity_poly.pdbx_seq_one_letter_code
_entity_poly.pdbx_strand_id
1 'polypeptide(L)'
;MRIQLVPDTGRHEFLDLPWRTPLAEWDQSLLTVVDRGISRHVVRFVERGGGLYALKEINDRLAHKEYRLLRSLRREGLPAVEGVGVVSDRPGVDAILITRHLDYSLPYRLMLARRPVAEVRDRLPTALADLLVRLHLTGFFWGDCSMSNTLFARDAGALAAYVVDVETAEHHDQLTDGQRSYDLDIAEENLIGEFYDLSAELGDGELGDPEEVASTVRGEYERLWEDLTAEEEFDVGEPARLVQRLERLNERGFDVEEVELEATPSGYRLRVRPQVVEPGHHRRRLQRLTGLDAQENQARRLLEDISAYRESLEAAGQQPVSDAAVVAGVGLVYLFGMRPKSTIREDARSDGSTEPPPPDSAPAATVT
;
A
#
# COMPACT_ATOMS: atom_id res chain seq x y z
N MET A 1 -12.86 32.06 -5.65
CA MET A 1 -12.35 30.73 -6.03
C MET A 1 -10.84 30.75 -5.98
N ARG A 2 -10.25 29.80 -5.30
CA ARG A 2 -8.81 29.66 -5.14
C ARG A 2 -8.41 28.23 -5.54
N ILE A 3 -7.33 28.08 -6.29
CA ILE A 3 -6.78 26.78 -6.69
C ILE A 3 -5.40 26.67 -6.06
N GLN A 4 -5.20 25.65 -5.23
CA GLN A 4 -3.93 25.30 -4.62
C GLN A 4 -3.51 23.93 -5.14
N LEU A 5 -2.38 23.86 -5.84
CA LEU A 5 -1.82 22.62 -6.38
C LEU A 5 -0.38 22.45 -5.91
N VAL A 6 0.04 21.21 -5.75
CA VAL A 6 1.46 20.90 -5.55
C VAL A 6 2.21 21.24 -6.85
N PRO A 7 3.32 22.00 -6.80
CA PRO A 7 4.09 22.32 -8.00
C PRO A 7 4.71 21.03 -8.55
N ASP A 8 4.25 20.66 -9.74
CA ASP A 8 4.80 19.57 -10.53
C ASP A 8 4.58 19.85 -12.02
N THR A 9 5.45 19.35 -12.88
CA THR A 9 5.34 19.50 -14.32
C THR A 9 4.05 18.83 -14.84
N GLY A 10 3.17 19.58 -15.51
CA GLY A 10 1.92 19.06 -16.09
C GLY A 10 0.63 19.46 -15.38
N ARG A 11 0.69 20.03 -14.16
CA ARG A 11 -0.54 20.39 -13.41
C ARG A 11 -1.28 21.61 -13.91
N HIS A 12 -0.74 22.33 -14.90
CA HIS A 12 -1.47 23.36 -15.65
C HIS A 12 -2.72 22.80 -16.35
N GLU A 13 -2.77 21.49 -16.63
CA GLU A 13 -3.90 20.80 -17.26
C GLU A 13 -5.17 20.75 -16.38
N PHE A 14 -5.06 21.12 -15.10
CA PHE A 14 -6.22 21.29 -14.22
C PHE A 14 -6.88 22.67 -14.35
N LEU A 15 -6.24 23.64 -15.02
CA LEU A 15 -6.72 25.01 -15.06
C LEU A 15 -7.93 25.19 -15.99
N ASP A 16 -8.16 24.27 -16.91
CA ASP A 16 -9.26 24.29 -17.91
C ASP A 16 -10.55 23.62 -17.42
N LEU A 17 -10.53 23.02 -16.21
CA LEU A 17 -11.69 22.33 -15.66
C LEU A 17 -12.77 23.31 -15.14
N PRO A 18 -14.08 22.91 -15.19
CA PRO A 18 -15.19 23.79 -14.83
C PRO A 18 -15.38 23.93 -13.31
N TRP A 19 -14.38 24.42 -12.61
CA TRP A 19 -14.34 24.49 -11.14
C TRP A 19 -15.46 25.28 -10.48
N ARG A 20 -16.22 26.09 -11.21
CA ARG A 20 -17.36 26.86 -10.69
C ARG A 20 -18.66 26.08 -10.68
N THR A 21 -18.68 24.94 -11.36
CA THR A 21 -19.86 24.07 -11.51
C THR A 21 -19.80 22.97 -10.45
N PRO A 22 -20.92 22.59 -9.79
CA PRO A 22 -20.97 21.44 -8.90
C PRO A 22 -20.43 20.19 -9.60
N LEU A 23 -19.66 19.36 -8.88
CA LEU A 23 -19.00 18.20 -9.47
C LEU A 23 -20.01 17.15 -10.01
N ALA A 24 -21.22 17.14 -9.46
CA ALA A 24 -22.30 16.28 -9.94
C ALA A 24 -22.81 16.65 -11.34
N GLU A 25 -22.65 17.94 -11.74
CA GLU A 25 -23.15 18.51 -12.99
C GLU A 25 -22.09 18.56 -14.10
N TRP A 26 -20.88 18.01 -13.85
CA TRP A 26 -19.83 18.01 -14.86
C TRP A 26 -20.19 17.14 -16.06
N ASP A 27 -19.83 17.60 -17.25
CA ASP A 27 -20.04 16.86 -18.49
C ASP A 27 -19.30 15.51 -18.45
N GLN A 28 -19.99 14.45 -18.89
CA GLN A 28 -19.44 13.10 -18.89
C GLN A 28 -18.17 12.96 -19.76
N SER A 29 -18.01 13.82 -20.77
CA SER A 29 -16.81 13.83 -21.63
C SER A 29 -15.53 14.25 -20.89
N LEU A 30 -15.65 14.92 -19.75
CA LEU A 30 -14.54 15.30 -18.88
C LEU A 30 -14.17 14.21 -17.88
N LEU A 31 -15.04 13.22 -17.71
CA LEU A 31 -14.97 12.23 -16.64
C LEU A 31 -14.50 10.87 -17.16
N THR A 32 -13.72 10.20 -16.34
CA THR A 32 -13.32 8.81 -16.55
C THR A 32 -14.16 7.90 -15.66
N VAL A 33 -14.72 6.84 -16.24
CA VAL A 33 -15.48 5.85 -15.47
C VAL A 33 -14.50 4.93 -14.75
N VAL A 34 -14.57 4.93 -13.44
CA VAL A 34 -13.78 4.06 -12.57
C VAL A 34 -14.72 3.32 -11.64
N ASP A 35 -14.51 2.02 -11.52
CA ASP A 35 -15.22 1.22 -10.52
C ASP A 35 -14.78 1.68 -9.12
N ARG A 36 -15.72 2.12 -8.32
CA ARG A 36 -15.45 2.70 -7.00
C ARG A 36 -16.32 2.06 -5.92
N GLY A 37 -15.87 2.17 -4.68
CA GLY A 37 -16.67 1.88 -3.50
C GLY A 37 -17.81 2.88 -3.29
N ILE A 38 -18.62 2.64 -2.27
CA ILE A 38 -19.68 3.55 -1.82
C ILE A 38 -19.03 4.77 -1.16
N SER A 39 -19.44 5.98 -1.54
CA SER A 39 -18.95 7.23 -0.94
C SER A 39 -20.13 8.12 -0.54
N ARG A 40 -20.03 8.75 0.62
CA ARG A 40 -21.00 9.76 1.10
C ARG A 40 -20.89 11.08 0.32
N HIS A 41 -19.76 11.31 -0.31
CA HIS A 41 -19.45 12.52 -1.07
C HIS A 41 -19.55 12.30 -2.57
N VAL A 42 -19.75 13.37 -3.33
CA VAL A 42 -19.64 13.31 -4.78
C VAL A 42 -18.17 13.15 -5.15
N VAL A 43 -17.84 12.00 -5.74
CA VAL A 43 -16.50 11.71 -6.25
C VAL A 43 -16.58 11.51 -7.76
N ARG A 44 -15.66 12.10 -8.50
CA ARG A 44 -15.51 11.92 -9.97
C ARG A 44 -14.04 11.70 -10.29
N PHE A 45 -13.79 11.06 -11.41
CA PHE A 45 -12.42 10.81 -11.86
C PHE A 45 -12.18 11.54 -13.16
N VAL A 46 -10.97 12.09 -13.30
CA VAL A 46 -10.49 12.76 -14.52
C VAL A 46 -9.10 12.24 -14.87
N GLU A 47 -8.83 12.09 -16.14
CA GLU A 47 -7.50 11.77 -16.64
C GLU A 47 -6.80 13.04 -17.10
N ARG A 48 -5.61 13.33 -16.57
CA ARG A 48 -4.80 14.51 -16.90
C ARG A 48 -3.31 14.16 -16.85
N GLY A 49 -2.55 14.62 -17.84
CA GLY A 49 -1.10 14.44 -17.88
C GLY A 49 -0.66 12.97 -17.83
N GLY A 50 -1.46 12.07 -18.34
CA GLY A 50 -1.19 10.62 -18.27
C GLY A 50 -1.41 10.01 -16.88
N GLY A 51 -2.06 10.73 -15.95
CA GLY A 51 -2.44 10.23 -14.63
C GLY A 51 -3.95 10.29 -14.42
N LEU A 52 -4.47 9.39 -13.60
CA LEU A 52 -5.86 9.37 -13.14
C LEU A 52 -5.97 10.07 -11.79
N TYR A 53 -6.97 10.94 -11.64
CA TYR A 53 -7.18 11.74 -10.43
C TYR A 53 -8.61 11.61 -9.94
N ALA A 54 -8.78 11.45 -8.63
CA ALA A 54 -10.07 11.54 -7.97
C ALA A 54 -10.32 12.97 -7.50
N LEU A 55 -11.51 13.44 -7.77
CA LEU A 55 -12.04 14.73 -7.35
C LEU A 55 -13.16 14.47 -6.34
N LYS A 56 -12.99 14.91 -5.09
CA LYS A 56 -13.95 14.72 -3.99
C LYS A 56 -14.51 16.09 -3.61
N GLU A 57 -15.83 16.30 -3.78
CA GLU A 57 -16.49 17.55 -3.41
C GLU A 57 -16.92 17.49 -1.95
N ILE A 58 -16.32 18.32 -1.11
CA ILE A 58 -16.50 18.33 0.36
C ILE A 58 -16.34 19.74 0.90
N ASN A 59 -16.79 19.98 2.12
CA ASN A 59 -16.65 21.25 2.82
C ASN A 59 -15.21 21.79 2.79
N ASP A 60 -15.04 23.10 2.60
CA ASP A 60 -13.72 23.76 2.48
C ASP A 60 -12.75 23.41 3.62
N ARG A 61 -13.24 23.39 4.87
CA ARG A 61 -12.41 23.06 6.04
C ARG A 61 -11.89 21.63 5.97
N LEU A 62 -12.74 20.69 5.60
CA LEU A 62 -12.39 19.27 5.49
C LEU A 62 -11.44 19.04 4.31
N ALA A 63 -11.69 19.66 3.14
CA ALA A 63 -10.81 19.56 2.00
C ALA A 63 -9.38 19.98 2.32
N HIS A 64 -9.23 21.10 3.03
CA HIS A 64 -7.91 21.58 3.46
C HIS A 64 -7.29 20.70 4.56
N LYS A 65 -8.10 20.12 5.47
CA LYS A 65 -7.62 19.18 6.49
C LYS A 65 -7.08 17.93 5.83
N GLU A 66 -7.88 17.25 5.01
CA GLU A 66 -7.48 16.03 4.31
C GLU A 66 -6.24 16.25 3.41
N TYR A 67 -6.22 17.33 2.65
CA TYR A 67 -5.07 17.66 1.82
C TYR A 67 -3.77 17.76 2.64
N ARG A 68 -3.80 18.43 3.80
CA ARG A 68 -2.63 18.54 4.67
C ARG A 68 -2.21 17.20 5.27
N LEU A 69 -3.19 16.40 5.72
CA LEU A 69 -2.93 15.08 6.30
C LEU A 69 -2.35 14.11 5.25
N LEU A 70 -2.95 14.00 4.06
CA LEU A 70 -2.42 13.19 2.97
C LEU A 70 -0.99 13.59 2.59
N ARG A 71 -0.69 14.88 2.59
CA ARG A 71 0.67 15.37 2.36
C ARG A 71 1.63 15.05 3.50
N SER A 72 1.15 15.03 4.75
CA SER A 72 1.97 14.59 5.89
C SER A 72 2.28 13.11 5.79
N LEU A 73 1.26 12.26 5.60
CA LEU A 73 1.42 10.83 5.38
C LEU A 73 2.47 10.53 4.30
N ARG A 74 2.39 11.22 3.15
CA ARG A 74 3.36 11.04 2.06
C ARG A 74 4.78 11.47 2.42
N ARG A 75 4.94 12.56 3.18
CA ARG A 75 6.27 13.03 3.62
C ARG A 75 6.90 12.09 4.64
N GLU A 76 6.09 11.49 5.49
CA GLU A 76 6.50 10.50 6.47
C GLU A 76 6.62 9.10 5.87
N GLY A 77 6.35 9.02 4.57
CA GLY A 77 6.56 7.80 3.85
C GLY A 77 5.45 6.75 4.05
N LEU A 78 4.30 7.12 4.58
CA LEU A 78 3.19 6.21 4.84
C LEU A 78 2.39 5.88 3.57
N PRO A 79 1.83 4.67 3.47
CA PRO A 79 1.06 4.25 2.31
C PRO A 79 -0.30 4.97 2.27
N ALA A 80 -0.36 6.03 1.50
CA ALA A 80 -1.56 6.83 1.26
C ALA A 80 -1.61 7.33 -0.18
N VAL A 81 -2.79 7.67 -0.67
CA VAL A 81 -2.94 8.37 -1.95
C VAL A 81 -2.28 9.75 -1.89
N GLU A 82 -1.84 10.24 -3.03
CA GLU A 82 -1.19 11.56 -3.10
C GLU A 82 -2.22 12.69 -3.12
N GLY A 83 -2.17 13.58 -2.12
CA GLY A 83 -2.91 14.85 -2.15
C GLY A 83 -2.29 15.83 -3.14
N VAL A 84 -2.98 16.09 -4.25
CA VAL A 84 -2.50 16.90 -5.37
C VAL A 84 -2.87 18.36 -5.21
N GLY A 85 -4.07 18.66 -4.71
CA GLY A 85 -4.50 20.02 -4.53
C GLY A 85 -5.89 20.18 -3.94
N VAL A 86 -6.27 21.45 -3.76
CA VAL A 86 -7.61 21.84 -3.30
C VAL A 86 -8.09 23.02 -4.14
N VAL A 87 -9.35 22.95 -4.58
CA VAL A 87 -10.08 24.08 -5.16
C VAL A 87 -11.10 24.56 -4.15
N SER A 88 -10.90 25.74 -3.58
CA SER A 88 -11.68 26.33 -2.49
C SER A 88 -12.29 27.68 -2.86
N ASP A 89 -13.06 28.27 -1.95
CA ASP A 89 -13.75 29.56 -2.15
C ASP A 89 -14.59 29.55 -3.45
N ARG A 90 -15.25 28.44 -3.74
CA ARG A 90 -16.13 28.27 -4.89
C ARG A 90 -17.50 28.88 -4.57
N PRO A 91 -18.02 29.81 -5.37
CA PRO A 91 -19.28 30.49 -5.04
C PRO A 91 -20.48 29.53 -5.04
N GLY A 92 -21.08 29.30 -3.86
CA GLY A 92 -22.32 28.53 -3.72
C GLY A 92 -22.18 27.01 -3.79
N VAL A 93 -20.93 26.49 -3.83
CA VAL A 93 -20.64 25.05 -3.88
C VAL A 93 -19.43 24.72 -2.99
N ASP A 94 -19.34 23.48 -2.56
CA ASP A 94 -18.26 22.97 -1.70
C ASP A 94 -16.90 22.97 -2.42
N ALA A 95 -15.83 22.87 -1.64
CA ALA A 95 -14.48 22.70 -2.16
C ALA A 95 -14.31 21.35 -2.86
N ILE A 96 -13.29 21.25 -3.71
CA ILE A 96 -12.87 19.98 -4.30
C ILE A 96 -11.46 19.65 -3.84
N LEU A 97 -11.33 18.49 -3.19
CA LEU A 97 -10.06 17.85 -2.95
C LEU A 97 -9.65 17.05 -4.18
N ILE A 98 -8.39 17.20 -4.60
CA ILE A 98 -7.81 16.48 -5.74
C ILE A 98 -6.77 15.50 -5.20
N THR A 99 -6.96 14.21 -5.46
CA THR A 99 -5.98 13.16 -5.13
C THR A 99 -5.59 12.40 -6.38
N ARG A 100 -4.34 11.96 -6.46
CA ARG A 100 -3.91 11.05 -7.52
C ARG A 100 -4.39 9.65 -7.21
N HIS A 101 -5.08 9.03 -8.15
CA HIS A 101 -5.46 7.63 -8.04
C HIS A 101 -4.20 6.75 -8.04
N LEU A 102 -4.21 5.71 -7.23
CA LEU A 102 -3.10 4.78 -7.14
C LEU A 102 -3.15 3.83 -8.34
N ASP A 103 -2.12 3.85 -9.17
CA ASP A 103 -2.00 2.97 -10.32
C ASP A 103 -1.96 1.50 -9.86
N TYR A 104 -2.63 0.60 -10.63
CA TYR A 104 -2.70 -0.84 -10.36
C TYR A 104 -3.33 -1.22 -9.00
N SER A 105 -4.12 -0.33 -8.42
CA SER A 105 -4.88 -0.62 -7.21
C SER A 105 -6.31 -1.02 -7.52
N LEU A 106 -6.91 -1.79 -6.61
CA LEU A 106 -8.31 -2.19 -6.68
C LEU A 106 -9.01 -1.92 -5.35
N PRO A 107 -10.25 -1.43 -5.38
CA PRO A 107 -11.14 -1.52 -4.23
C PRO A 107 -11.40 -2.98 -3.87
N TYR A 108 -11.61 -3.26 -2.59
CA TYR A 108 -11.82 -4.63 -2.09
C TYR A 108 -12.97 -5.39 -2.78
N ARG A 109 -14.07 -4.70 -3.13
CA ARG A 109 -15.21 -5.30 -3.85
C ARG A 109 -14.80 -5.90 -5.20
N LEU A 110 -13.94 -5.20 -5.95
CA LEU A 110 -13.43 -5.69 -7.22
C LEU A 110 -12.41 -6.82 -7.04
N MET A 111 -11.65 -6.78 -5.96
CA MET A 111 -10.72 -7.87 -5.65
C MET A 111 -11.49 -9.16 -5.37
N LEU A 112 -12.54 -9.09 -4.56
CA LEU A 112 -13.37 -10.25 -4.24
C LEU A 112 -14.15 -10.76 -5.45
N ALA A 113 -14.64 -9.87 -6.33
CA ALA A 113 -15.34 -10.26 -7.55
C ALA A 113 -14.46 -10.93 -8.62
N ARG A 114 -13.16 -10.65 -8.63
CA ARG A 114 -12.22 -11.10 -9.69
C ARG A 114 -11.30 -12.24 -9.28
N ARG A 115 -11.30 -12.69 -8.03
CA ARG A 115 -10.34 -13.66 -7.47
C ARG A 115 -11.01 -14.71 -6.60
N PRO A 116 -10.33 -15.86 -6.37
CA PRO A 116 -10.75 -16.77 -5.34
C PRO A 116 -10.83 -16.03 -4.00
N VAL A 117 -12.03 -15.98 -3.44
CA VAL A 117 -12.35 -15.24 -2.21
C VAL A 117 -11.40 -15.62 -1.07
N ALA A 118 -11.07 -16.90 -0.95
CA ALA A 118 -10.15 -17.41 0.06
C ALA A 118 -8.75 -16.74 0.01
N GLU A 119 -8.19 -16.56 -1.19
CA GLU A 119 -6.85 -15.94 -1.34
C GLU A 119 -6.85 -14.46 -0.88
N VAL A 120 -7.92 -13.72 -1.19
CA VAL A 120 -8.05 -12.33 -0.78
C VAL A 120 -8.31 -12.24 0.72
N ARG A 121 -9.24 -13.06 1.23
CA ARG A 121 -9.59 -13.13 2.65
C ARG A 121 -8.38 -13.38 3.54
N ASP A 122 -7.51 -14.30 3.16
CA ASP A 122 -6.37 -14.70 3.97
C ASP A 122 -5.26 -13.62 4.02
N ARG A 123 -5.18 -12.73 3.02
CA ARG A 123 -4.13 -11.69 2.92
C ARG A 123 -4.58 -10.31 3.37
N LEU A 124 -5.89 -10.04 3.33
CA LEU A 124 -6.44 -8.73 3.64
C LEU A 124 -6.20 -8.32 5.10
N PRO A 125 -6.39 -9.20 6.11
CA PRO A 125 -6.12 -8.86 7.49
C PRO A 125 -4.68 -8.42 7.74
N THR A 126 -3.71 -9.14 7.19
CA THR A 126 -2.29 -8.79 7.31
C THR A 126 -1.98 -7.43 6.70
N ALA A 127 -2.52 -7.13 5.49
CA ALA A 127 -2.29 -5.85 4.82
C ALA A 127 -2.88 -4.67 5.61
N LEU A 128 -4.08 -4.83 6.21
CA LEU A 128 -4.69 -3.80 7.04
C LEU A 128 -3.94 -3.62 8.37
N ALA A 129 -3.55 -4.71 9.01
CA ALA A 129 -2.75 -4.66 10.24
C ALA A 129 -1.41 -3.94 10.01
N ASP A 130 -0.71 -4.25 8.92
CA ASP A 130 0.54 -3.58 8.54
C ASP A 130 0.33 -2.08 8.32
N LEU A 131 -0.76 -1.70 7.67
CA LEU A 131 -1.11 -0.29 7.47
C LEU A 131 -1.37 0.42 8.81
N LEU A 132 -2.21 -0.16 9.68
CA LEU A 132 -2.54 0.42 10.99
C LEU A 132 -1.30 0.56 11.89
N VAL A 133 -0.42 -0.46 11.92
CA VAL A 133 0.83 -0.37 12.69
C VAL A 133 1.71 0.78 12.19
N ARG A 134 1.85 0.96 10.86
CA ARG A 134 2.63 2.07 10.29
C ARG A 134 2.05 3.43 10.64
N LEU A 135 0.73 3.58 10.57
CA LEU A 135 0.04 4.81 10.96
C LEU A 135 0.25 5.12 12.46
N HIS A 136 0.05 4.13 13.33
CA HIS A 136 0.16 4.30 14.77
C HIS A 136 1.59 4.59 15.26
N LEU A 137 2.61 3.97 14.63
CA LEU A 137 4.02 4.25 14.94
C LEU A 137 4.42 5.70 14.67
N THR A 138 3.75 6.36 13.72
CA THR A 138 4.00 7.75 13.38
C THR A 138 3.02 8.73 14.04
N GLY A 139 2.19 8.24 14.96
CA GLY A 139 1.24 9.08 15.69
C GLY A 139 -0.06 9.39 14.94
N PHE A 140 -0.33 8.71 13.81
CA PHE A 140 -1.59 8.87 13.09
C PHE A 140 -2.68 7.99 13.69
N PHE A 141 -3.73 8.62 14.20
CA PHE A 141 -5.02 8.02 14.51
C PHE A 141 -5.91 8.15 13.28
N TRP A 142 -6.40 7.03 12.74
CA TRP A 142 -7.17 7.08 11.50
C TRP A 142 -8.65 7.44 11.74
N GLY A 143 -9.27 6.80 12.72
CA GLY A 143 -10.65 7.09 13.15
C GLY A 143 -11.75 6.64 12.20
N ASP A 144 -11.42 5.99 11.07
CA ASP A 144 -12.38 5.42 10.11
C ASP A 144 -11.72 4.36 9.24
N CYS A 145 -10.94 3.48 9.85
CA CYS A 145 -10.34 2.36 9.13
C CYS A 145 -11.46 1.44 8.63
N SER A 146 -11.53 1.30 7.31
CA SER A 146 -12.49 0.44 6.63
C SER A 146 -11.93 -0.01 5.28
N MET A 147 -12.48 -1.06 4.71
CA MET A 147 -12.11 -1.50 3.37
C MET A 147 -12.49 -0.48 2.30
N SER A 148 -13.60 0.25 2.50
CA SER A 148 -14.08 1.30 1.61
C SER A 148 -13.13 2.50 1.55
N ASN A 149 -12.43 2.78 2.65
CA ASN A 149 -11.43 3.84 2.78
C ASN A 149 -10.02 3.37 2.46
N THR A 150 -9.89 2.15 1.92
CA THR A 150 -8.61 1.52 1.58
C THR A 150 -8.57 1.10 0.11
N LEU A 151 -7.46 1.39 -0.57
CA LEU A 151 -7.11 0.76 -1.84
C LEU A 151 -6.05 -0.31 -1.60
N PHE A 152 -6.16 -1.39 -2.34
CA PHE A 152 -5.23 -2.50 -2.25
C PHE A 152 -4.45 -2.62 -3.56
N ALA A 153 -3.13 -2.72 -3.45
CA ALA A 153 -2.24 -2.98 -4.56
C ALA A 153 -1.49 -4.29 -4.35
N ARG A 154 -1.28 -5.05 -5.44
CA ARG A 154 -0.38 -6.21 -5.39
C ARG A 154 1.05 -5.75 -5.59
N ASP A 155 1.91 -6.32 -4.79
CA ASP A 155 3.35 -6.09 -4.88
C ASP A 155 4.09 -7.41 -4.60
N ALA A 156 4.62 -8.02 -5.67
CA ALA A 156 5.40 -9.27 -5.63
C ALA A 156 4.75 -10.41 -4.81
N GLY A 157 3.44 -10.61 -4.98
CA GLY A 157 2.69 -11.68 -4.29
C GLY A 157 2.20 -11.33 -2.88
N ALA A 158 2.56 -10.14 -2.35
CA ALA A 158 1.94 -9.58 -1.16
C ALA A 158 0.77 -8.66 -1.54
N LEU A 159 -0.06 -8.33 -0.56
CA LEU A 159 -1.09 -7.31 -0.67
C LEU A 159 -0.66 -6.12 0.19
N ALA A 160 -0.64 -4.93 -0.41
CA ALA A 160 -0.37 -3.69 0.30
C ALA A 160 -1.64 -2.84 0.36
N ALA A 161 -1.93 -2.29 1.53
CA ALA A 161 -3.07 -1.43 1.79
C ALA A 161 -2.64 0.05 1.80
N TYR A 162 -3.46 0.92 1.21
CA TYR A 162 -3.21 2.37 1.11
C TYR A 162 -4.42 3.16 1.60
N VAL A 163 -4.18 4.14 2.44
CA VAL A 163 -5.23 5.06 2.92
C VAL A 163 -5.71 5.96 1.78
N VAL A 164 -7.02 6.06 1.62
CA VAL A 164 -7.69 6.93 0.62
C VAL A 164 -8.34 8.12 1.28
N ASP A 165 -9.05 7.90 2.39
CA ASP A 165 -9.82 8.91 3.10
C ASP A 165 -9.25 9.13 4.50
N VAL A 166 -8.99 10.39 4.84
CA VAL A 166 -8.44 10.82 6.13
C VAL A 166 -9.27 11.93 6.77
N GLU A 167 -10.57 12.00 6.43
CA GLU A 167 -11.48 13.04 6.94
C GLU A 167 -11.53 13.06 8.47
N THR A 168 -11.60 11.88 9.09
CA THR A 168 -11.63 11.68 10.54
C THR A 168 -10.27 11.67 11.19
N ALA A 169 -9.20 11.43 10.43
CA ALA A 169 -7.87 11.20 10.95
C ALA A 169 -7.30 12.41 11.75
N GLU A 170 -6.47 12.07 12.72
CA GLU A 170 -5.74 13.03 13.55
C GLU A 170 -4.26 12.64 13.60
N HIS A 171 -3.38 13.65 13.70
CA HIS A 171 -1.95 13.43 13.84
C HIS A 171 -1.49 13.96 15.20
N HIS A 172 -0.90 13.09 15.99
CA HIS A 172 -0.36 13.33 17.33
C HIS A 172 1.16 13.09 17.31
N ASP A 173 1.89 13.63 18.27
CA ASP A 173 3.32 13.33 18.42
C ASP A 173 3.52 11.83 18.72
N GLN A 174 2.62 11.23 19.48
CA GLN A 174 2.58 9.80 19.78
C GLN A 174 1.17 9.40 20.19
N LEU A 175 0.70 8.23 19.79
CA LEU A 175 -0.56 7.67 20.25
C LEU A 175 -0.40 6.96 21.59
N THR A 176 -1.36 7.16 22.48
CA THR A 176 -1.51 6.36 23.70
C THR A 176 -2.07 4.98 23.36
N ASP A 177 -1.88 4.01 24.27
CA ASP A 177 -2.46 2.67 24.14
C ASP A 177 -3.97 2.71 23.97
N GLY A 178 -4.65 3.61 24.71
CA GLY A 178 -6.10 3.80 24.61
C GLY A 178 -6.53 4.32 23.25
N GLN A 179 -5.80 5.26 22.66
CA GLN A 179 -6.10 5.75 21.29
C GLN A 179 -5.91 4.65 20.24
N ARG A 180 -4.83 3.87 20.33
CA ARG A 180 -4.61 2.74 19.42
C ARG A 180 -5.70 1.68 19.55
N SER A 181 -6.07 1.31 20.81
CA SER A 181 -7.15 0.36 21.04
C SER A 181 -8.47 0.85 20.47
N TYR A 182 -8.78 2.13 20.64
CA TYR A 182 -10.01 2.72 20.12
C TYR A 182 -10.05 2.76 18.58
N ASP A 183 -8.92 3.03 17.92
CA ASP A 183 -8.85 2.99 16.45
C ASP A 183 -9.03 1.55 15.93
N LEU A 184 -8.50 0.55 16.65
CA LEU A 184 -8.74 -0.85 16.35
C LEU A 184 -10.19 -1.26 16.55
N ASP A 185 -10.86 -0.77 17.61
CA ASP A 185 -12.29 -1.03 17.85
C ASP A 185 -13.14 -0.51 16.68
N ILE A 186 -12.85 0.71 16.20
CA ILE A 186 -13.50 1.30 15.01
C ILE A 186 -13.22 0.44 13.77
N ALA A 187 -11.99 0.00 13.58
CA ALA A 187 -11.63 -0.85 12.45
C ALA A 187 -12.41 -2.18 12.46
N GLU A 188 -12.51 -2.85 13.60
CA GLU A 188 -13.28 -4.09 13.75
C GLU A 188 -14.76 -3.86 13.44
N GLU A 189 -15.40 -2.83 14.03
CA GLU A 189 -16.80 -2.51 13.79
C GLU A 189 -17.10 -2.25 12.29
N ASN A 190 -16.26 -1.45 11.64
CA ASN A 190 -16.40 -1.15 10.22
C ASN A 190 -16.20 -2.39 9.34
N LEU A 191 -15.20 -3.21 9.62
CA LEU A 191 -14.92 -4.43 8.87
C LEU A 191 -16.08 -5.43 8.99
N ILE A 192 -16.59 -5.66 10.20
CA ILE A 192 -17.73 -6.54 10.44
C ILE A 192 -18.95 -6.07 9.62
N GLY A 193 -19.26 -4.77 9.67
CA GLY A 193 -20.37 -4.20 8.90
C GLY A 193 -20.21 -4.38 7.39
N GLU A 194 -19.03 -4.07 6.85
CA GLU A 194 -18.73 -4.21 5.42
C GLU A 194 -18.74 -5.67 4.95
N PHE A 195 -18.30 -6.61 5.78
CA PHE A 195 -18.36 -8.04 5.44
C PHE A 195 -19.79 -8.59 5.47
N TYR A 196 -20.64 -8.12 6.39
CA TYR A 196 -22.07 -8.46 6.36
C TYR A 196 -22.75 -7.92 5.09
N ASP A 197 -22.46 -6.68 4.69
CA ASP A 197 -22.99 -6.10 3.45
C ASP A 197 -22.56 -6.91 2.22
N LEU A 198 -21.29 -7.32 2.17
CA LEU A 198 -20.76 -8.16 1.09
C LEU A 198 -21.37 -9.56 1.07
N SER A 199 -21.57 -10.19 2.23
CA SER A 199 -22.20 -11.51 2.33
C SER A 199 -23.62 -11.46 1.81
N ALA A 200 -24.33 -10.36 2.05
CA ALA A 200 -25.68 -10.15 1.49
C ALA A 200 -25.67 -9.97 -0.04
N GLU A 201 -24.60 -9.40 -0.62
CA GLU A 201 -24.48 -9.19 -2.07
C GLU A 201 -24.00 -10.45 -2.81
N LEU A 202 -23.04 -11.19 -2.26
CA LEU A 202 -22.37 -12.32 -2.93
C LEU A 202 -23.00 -13.68 -2.61
N GLY A 203 -23.82 -13.78 -1.56
CA GLY A 203 -24.40 -15.01 -1.04
C GLY A 203 -23.61 -15.61 0.12
N ASP A 204 -24.34 -16.26 1.04
CA ASP A 204 -23.77 -16.82 2.26
C ASP A 204 -22.73 -17.92 1.98
N GLY A 205 -21.59 -17.83 2.63
CA GLY A 205 -20.64 -18.92 2.82
C GLY A 205 -19.27 -18.78 2.12
N GLU A 206 -19.08 -17.84 1.19
CA GLU A 206 -17.77 -17.69 0.51
C GLU A 206 -16.79 -16.79 1.27
N LEU A 207 -17.29 -15.83 2.04
CA LEU A 207 -16.48 -14.81 2.71
C LEU A 207 -15.92 -15.23 4.08
N GLY A 208 -16.48 -16.28 4.68
CA GLY A 208 -16.18 -16.67 6.06
C GLY A 208 -16.96 -15.84 7.08
N ASP A 209 -16.64 -16.04 8.36
CA ASP A 209 -17.25 -15.29 9.46
C ASP A 209 -16.67 -13.86 9.54
N PRO A 210 -17.48 -12.80 9.41
CA PRO A 210 -17.03 -11.42 9.53
C PRO A 210 -16.30 -11.12 10.84
N GLU A 211 -16.74 -11.69 11.95
CA GLU A 211 -16.14 -11.50 13.26
C GLU A 211 -14.75 -12.17 13.33
N GLU A 212 -14.58 -13.34 12.72
CA GLU A 212 -13.29 -14.02 12.61
C GLU A 212 -12.28 -13.19 11.78
N VAL A 213 -12.71 -12.62 10.66
CA VAL A 213 -11.83 -11.79 9.82
C VAL A 213 -11.42 -10.52 10.58
N ALA A 214 -12.35 -9.83 11.22
CA ALA A 214 -12.05 -8.62 11.98
C ALA A 214 -11.10 -8.91 13.16
N SER A 215 -11.37 -9.97 13.92
CA SER A 215 -10.49 -10.39 15.03
C SER A 215 -9.09 -10.82 14.55
N THR A 216 -8.98 -11.34 13.32
CA THR A 216 -7.68 -11.66 12.71
C THR A 216 -6.87 -10.39 12.45
N VAL A 217 -7.51 -9.29 11.99
CA VAL A 217 -6.81 -8.00 11.81
C VAL A 217 -6.21 -7.52 13.13
N ARG A 218 -6.98 -7.56 14.22
CA ARG A 218 -6.49 -7.20 15.57
C ARG A 218 -5.35 -8.10 16.01
N GLY A 219 -5.48 -9.40 15.89
CA GLY A 219 -4.44 -10.34 16.27
C GLY A 219 -3.14 -10.19 15.46
N GLU A 220 -3.24 -9.88 14.15
CA GLU A 220 -2.08 -9.55 13.32
C GLU A 220 -1.43 -8.22 13.74
N TYR A 221 -2.25 -7.20 14.05
CA TYR A 221 -1.78 -5.93 14.55
C TYR A 221 -1.02 -6.08 15.87
N GLU A 222 -1.62 -6.74 16.86
CA GLU A 222 -1.03 -6.92 18.21
C GLU A 222 0.30 -7.68 18.14
N ARG A 223 0.36 -8.77 17.35
CA ARG A 223 1.60 -9.53 17.15
C ARG A 223 2.70 -8.68 16.52
N LEU A 224 2.36 -7.92 15.47
CA LEU A 224 3.33 -7.06 14.80
C LEU A 224 3.75 -5.89 15.70
N TRP A 225 2.81 -5.30 16.43
CA TRP A 225 3.10 -4.23 17.38
C TRP A 225 4.05 -4.71 18.49
N GLU A 226 3.80 -5.90 19.04
CA GLU A 226 4.68 -6.53 20.02
C GLU A 226 6.07 -6.83 19.44
N ASP A 227 6.13 -7.43 18.26
CA ASP A 227 7.40 -7.69 17.58
C ASP A 227 8.22 -6.40 17.35
N LEU A 228 7.57 -5.24 17.13
CA LEU A 228 8.24 -3.97 16.90
C LEU A 228 8.63 -3.24 18.20
N THR A 229 7.82 -3.34 19.26
CA THR A 229 7.94 -2.45 20.43
C THR A 229 8.32 -3.16 21.72
N ALA A 230 8.12 -4.49 21.85
CA ALA A 230 8.44 -5.20 23.06
C ALA A 230 9.95 -5.31 23.30
N GLU A 231 10.31 -5.13 24.57
CA GLU A 231 11.66 -5.46 25.05
C GLU A 231 11.76 -6.97 25.25
N GLU A 232 12.75 -7.62 24.67
CA GLU A 232 12.98 -9.06 24.81
C GLU A 232 14.31 -9.31 25.50
N GLU A 233 14.30 -10.18 26.53
CA GLU A 233 15.53 -10.66 27.15
C GLU A 233 15.93 -12.01 26.51
N PHE A 234 17.20 -12.17 26.20
CA PHE A 234 17.74 -13.40 25.65
C PHE A 234 19.14 -13.69 26.20
N ASP A 235 19.46 -14.96 26.30
CA ASP A 235 20.77 -15.43 26.74
C ASP A 235 21.85 -15.21 25.67
N VAL A 236 23.10 -15.05 26.11
CA VAL A 236 24.27 -14.87 25.23
C VAL A 236 24.40 -16.00 24.19
N GLY A 237 23.82 -17.15 24.46
CA GLY A 237 23.85 -18.35 23.59
C GLY A 237 22.73 -18.42 22.55
N GLU A 238 21.80 -17.44 22.48
CA GLU A 238 20.62 -17.47 21.60
C GLU A 238 20.60 -16.35 20.53
N PRO A 239 21.69 -16.07 19.79
CA PRO A 239 21.69 -15.01 18.79
C PRO A 239 20.69 -15.27 17.66
N ALA A 240 20.31 -16.52 17.43
CA ALA A 240 19.34 -16.90 16.41
C ALA A 240 17.95 -16.26 16.64
N ARG A 241 17.54 -16.02 17.89
CA ARG A 241 16.25 -15.38 18.21
C ARG A 241 16.20 -13.93 17.72
N LEU A 242 17.30 -13.20 17.92
CA LEU A 242 17.43 -11.82 17.39
C LEU A 242 17.32 -11.82 15.86
N VAL A 243 18.09 -12.68 15.20
CA VAL A 243 18.07 -12.76 13.73
C VAL A 243 16.65 -13.09 13.23
N GLN A 244 15.99 -14.07 13.80
CA GLN A 244 14.62 -14.45 13.42
C GLN A 244 13.62 -13.31 13.63
N ARG A 245 13.75 -12.52 14.71
CA ARG A 245 12.88 -11.36 14.93
C ARG A 245 13.11 -10.30 13.86
N LEU A 246 14.36 -9.98 13.55
CA LEU A 246 14.70 -9.02 12.51
C LEU A 246 14.25 -9.47 11.13
N GLU A 247 14.41 -10.76 10.80
CA GLU A 247 13.93 -11.36 9.55
C GLU A 247 12.40 -11.20 9.41
N ARG A 248 11.63 -11.55 10.46
CA ARG A 248 10.17 -11.38 10.45
C ARG A 248 9.74 -9.91 10.22
N LEU A 249 10.43 -8.95 10.87
CA LEU A 249 10.14 -7.54 10.70
C LEU A 249 10.46 -7.06 9.27
N ASN A 250 11.60 -7.51 8.74
CA ASN A 250 12.01 -7.19 7.37
C ASN A 250 11.06 -7.80 6.33
N GLU A 251 10.58 -9.04 6.55
CA GLU A 251 9.59 -9.69 5.67
C GLU A 251 8.28 -8.90 5.59
N ARG A 252 7.91 -8.21 6.66
CA ARG A 252 6.73 -7.32 6.70
C ARG A 252 7.06 -5.89 6.26
N GLY A 253 8.29 -5.63 5.80
CA GLY A 253 8.71 -4.34 5.25
C GLY A 253 9.01 -3.28 6.31
N PHE A 254 9.42 -3.71 7.51
CA PHE A 254 9.95 -2.83 8.55
C PHE A 254 11.47 -3.01 8.62
N ASP A 255 12.23 -1.96 8.33
CA ASP A 255 13.67 -1.96 8.56
C ASP A 255 13.94 -1.61 10.02
N VAL A 256 14.94 -2.26 10.58
CA VAL A 256 15.48 -1.95 11.89
C VAL A 256 16.85 -1.32 11.68
N GLU A 257 16.96 0.00 11.84
CA GLU A 257 18.25 0.69 11.69
C GLU A 257 19.15 0.50 12.91
N GLU A 258 18.56 0.45 14.09
CA GLU A 258 19.30 0.31 15.34
C GLU A 258 18.70 -0.75 16.25
N VAL A 259 19.57 -1.55 16.81
CA VAL A 259 19.28 -2.51 17.85
C VAL A 259 20.03 -2.07 19.11
N GLU A 260 19.30 -1.68 20.14
CA GLU A 260 19.90 -1.42 21.46
C GLU A 260 19.99 -2.73 22.25
N LEU A 261 21.20 -3.09 22.64
CA LEU A 261 21.47 -4.23 23.51
C LEU A 261 21.94 -3.72 24.87
N GLU A 262 21.16 -3.94 25.93
CA GLU A 262 21.52 -3.65 27.29
C GLU A 262 21.97 -4.94 28.00
N ALA A 263 23.19 -4.96 28.53
CA ALA A 263 23.68 -6.13 29.27
C ALA A 263 22.89 -6.33 30.56
N THR A 264 22.38 -7.54 30.79
CA THR A 264 21.72 -7.98 32.02
C THR A 264 22.54 -9.05 32.71
N PRO A 265 22.28 -9.39 33.99
CA PRO A 265 23.01 -10.48 34.67
C PRO A 265 22.89 -11.85 34.00
N SER A 266 21.82 -12.08 33.21
CA SER A 266 21.53 -13.37 32.55
C SER A 266 21.82 -13.35 31.03
N GLY A 267 22.11 -12.18 30.45
CA GLY A 267 22.32 -12.08 29.02
C GLY A 267 22.21 -10.64 28.53
N TYR A 268 21.37 -10.41 27.53
CA TYR A 268 21.12 -9.08 26.97
C TYR A 268 19.62 -8.82 26.90
N ARG A 269 19.24 -7.56 27.17
CA ARG A 269 17.90 -7.04 26.86
C ARG A 269 17.97 -6.34 25.52
N LEU A 270 17.13 -6.79 24.61
CA LEU A 270 16.98 -6.23 23.28
C LEU A 270 15.87 -5.20 23.27
N ARG A 271 16.20 -4.01 22.83
CA ARG A 271 15.22 -3.02 22.41
C ARG A 271 15.41 -2.75 20.92
N VAL A 272 14.39 -3.03 20.13
CA VAL A 272 14.36 -2.67 18.73
C VAL A 272 13.81 -1.26 18.62
N ARG A 273 14.51 -0.38 17.90
CA ARG A 273 13.94 0.90 17.47
C ARG A 273 13.42 0.72 16.05
N PRO A 274 12.12 0.47 15.88
CA PRO A 274 11.56 0.37 14.55
C PRO A 274 11.62 1.74 13.89
N GLN A 275 12.26 1.83 12.75
CA GLN A 275 11.97 2.91 11.83
C GLN A 275 10.93 2.40 10.84
N VAL A 276 9.83 3.14 10.74
CA VAL A 276 8.95 2.99 9.58
C VAL A 276 9.78 3.41 8.38
N VAL A 277 10.27 2.43 7.64
CA VAL A 277 11.03 2.71 6.44
C VAL A 277 10.14 3.50 5.51
N GLU A 278 10.66 4.62 5.01
CA GLU A 278 9.96 5.40 3.99
C GLU A 278 9.47 4.46 2.88
N PRO A 279 8.19 4.49 2.49
CA PRO A 279 7.71 3.73 1.35
C PRO A 279 8.62 3.96 0.16
N GLY A 280 8.99 2.87 -0.49
CA GLY A 280 9.92 2.92 -1.59
C GLY A 280 11.40 2.90 -1.20
N HIS A 281 11.78 2.56 0.03
CA HIS A 281 13.18 2.40 0.41
C HIS A 281 13.88 1.33 -0.45
N HIS A 282 13.32 0.13 -0.49
CA HIS A 282 13.87 -0.96 -1.30
C HIS A 282 13.83 -0.62 -2.79
N ARG A 283 12.74 -0.01 -3.27
CA ARG A 283 12.62 0.51 -4.63
C ARG A 283 13.74 1.49 -4.96
N ARG A 284 13.97 2.52 -4.11
CA ARG A 284 15.05 3.49 -4.32
C ARG A 284 16.43 2.86 -4.20
N ARG A 285 16.62 1.92 -3.26
CA ARG A 285 17.89 1.19 -3.11
C ARG A 285 18.17 0.33 -4.34
N LEU A 286 17.18 -0.44 -4.81
CA LEU A 286 17.28 -1.25 -6.02
C LEU A 286 17.58 -0.37 -7.24
N GLN A 287 16.83 0.73 -7.42
CA GLN A 287 17.02 1.65 -8.53
C GLN A 287 18.43 2.25 -8.55
N ARG A 288 18.95 2.68 -7.39
CA ARG A 288 20.34 3.17 -7.29
C ARG A 288 21.38 2.08 -7.61
N LEU A 289 21.09 0.85 -7.21
CA LEU A 289 22.02 -0.26 -7.35
C LEU A 289 22.03 -0.85 -8.76
N THR A 290 20.86 -0.93 -9.40
CA THR A 290 20.64 -1.68 -10.64
C THR A 290 20.10 -0.86 -11.80
N GLY A 291 19.56 0.35 -11.54
CA GLY A 291 18.80 1.15 -12.50
C GLY A 291 17.36 0.66 -12.73
N LEU A 292 16.93 -0.44 -12.10
CA LEU A 292 15.58 -0.97 -12.25
C LEU A 292 14.60 -0.23 -11.36
N ASP A 293 13.40 0.02 -11.90
CA ASP A 293 12.23 0.48 -11.16
C ASP A 293 11.28 -0.71 -10.95
N ALA A 294 11.00 -1.03 -9.69
CA ALA A 294 10.16 -2.15 -9.28
C ALA A 294 9.26 -1.72 -8.13
N GLN A 295 8.18 -2.46 -7.89
CA GLN A 295 7.33 -2.28 -6.72
C GLN A 295 8.12 -2.59 -5.44
N GLU A 296 7.68 -2.07 -4.28
CA GLU A 296 8.46 -2.12 -3.04
C GLU A 296 8.82 -3.56 -2.61
N ASN A 297 7.85 -4.46 -2.53
CA ASN A 297 8.11 -5.86 -2.18
C ASN A 297 8.91 -6.61 -3.26
N GLN A 298 8.70 -6.28 -4.53
CA GLN A 298 9.51 -6.83 -5.61
C GLN A 298 10.96 -6.37 -5.48
N ALA A 299 11.17 -5.08 -5.19
CA ALA A 299 12.48 -4.51 -4.96
C ALA A 299 13.19 -5.16 -3.77
N ARG A 300 12.46 -5.36 -2.66
CA ARG A 300 12.96 -6.06 -1.47
C ARG A 300 13.47 -7.47 -1.81
N ARG A 301 12.64 -8.29 -2.47
CA ARG A 301 13.02 -9.65 -2.87
C ARG A 301 14.23 -9.69 -3.80
N LEU A 302 14.32 -8.73 -4.73
CA LEU A 302 15.47 -8.64 -5.62
C LEU A 302 16.75 -8.25 -4.87
N LEU A 303 16.65 -7.40 -3.86
CA LEU A 303 17.78 -7.05 -2.99
C LEU A 303 18.20 -8.23 -2.11
N GLU A 304 17.25 -9.02 -1.61
CA GLU A 304 17.51 -10.27 -0.88
C GLU A 304 18.22 -11.29 -1.77
N ASP A 305 17.77 -11.49 -3.03
CA ASP A 305 18.43 -12.36 -4.00
C ASP A 305 19.88 -11.93 -4.27
N ILE A 306 20.13 -10.60 -4.36
CA ILE A 306 21.50 -10.05 -4.52
C ILE A 306 22.35 -10.34 -3.29
N SER A 307 21.81 -10.14 -2.08
CA SER A 307 22.51 -10.42 -0.83
C SER A 307 22.82 -11.91 -0.66
N ALA A 308 21.84 -12.78 -0.91
CA ALA A 308 22.02 -14.23 -0.84
C ALA A 308 23.08 -14.73 -1.84
N TYR A 309 23.10 -14.16 -3.05
CA TYR A 309 24.15 -14.48 -4.03
C TYR A 309 25.53 -14.01 -3.57
N ARG A 310 25.65 -12.80 -3.01
CA ARG A 310 26.89 -12.31 -2.40
C ARG A 310 27.40 -13.28 -1.33
N GLU A 311 26.53 -13.67 -0.40
CA GLU A 311 26.87 -14.60 0.68
C GLU A 311 27.31 -15.97 0.13
N SER A 312 26.71 -16.45 -0.95
CA SER A 312 27.12 -17.68 -1.60
C SER A 312 28.53 -17.59 -2.21
N LEU A 313 28.93 -16.42 -2.73
CA LEU A 313 30.27 -16.17 -3.24
C LEU A 313 31.30 -16.14 -2.11
N GLU A 314 30.97 -15.50 -1.00
CA GLU A 314 31.83 -15.48 0.20
C GLU A 314 32.00 -16.86 0.80
N ALA A 315 30.92 -17.65 0.87
CA ALA A 315 30.98 -19.05 1.33
C ALA A 315 31.80 -19.95 0.38
N ALA A 316 31.86 -19.60 -0.90
CA ALA A 316 32.73 -20.27 -1.89
C ALA A 316 34.21 -19.82 -1.81
N GLY A 317 34.57 -19.00 -0.85
CA GLY A 317 35.97 -18.56 -0.59
C GLY A 317 36.43 -17.36 -1.43
N GLN A 318 35.50 -16.64 -2.06
CA GLN A 318 35.81 -15.36 -2.71
C GLN A 318 35.98 -14.25 -1.66
N GLN A 319 36.74 -13.23 -1.99
CA GLN A 319 36.88 -12.06 -1.10
C GLN A 319 35.51 -11.35 -0.97
N PRO A 320 35.20 -10.73 0.18
CA PRO A 320 33.97 -9.97 0.38
C PRO A 320 33.76 -8.96 -0.74
N VAL A 321 32.62 -9.03 -1.41
CA VAL A 321 32.23 -8.12 -2.51
C VAL A 321 31.03 -7.30 -2.10
N SER A 322 30.90 -6.08 -2.61
CA SER A 322 29.72 -5.26 -2.37
C SER A 322 28.54 -5.71 -3.28
N ASP A 323 27.32 -5.41 -2.86
CA ASP A 323 26.12 -5.64 -3.70
C ASP A 323 26.28 -5.00 -5.09
N ALA A 324 26.91 -3.81 -5.18
CA ALA A 324 27.17 -3.14 -6.44
C ALA A 324 28.17 -3.93 -7.32
N ALA A 325 29.17 -4.57 -6.74
CA ALA A 325 30.12 -5.41 -7.47
C ALA A 325 29.44 -6.71 -7.95
N VAL A 326 28.54 -7.29 -7.16
CA VAL A 326 27.72 -8.45 -7.57
C VAL A 326 26.88 -8.09 -8.79
N VAL A 327 26.16 -6.98 -8.75
CA VAL A 327 25.30 -6.54 -9.87
C VAL A 327 26.11 -6.25 -11.12
N ALA A 328 27.26 -5.61 -10.99
CA ALA A 328 28.14 -5.30 -12.12
C ALA A 328 28.79 -6.55 -12.75
N GLY A 329 29.12 -7.55 -11.91
CA GLY A 329 29.82 -8.76 -12.35
C GLY A 329 28.92 -9.83 -12.97
N VAL A 330 27.70 -9.98 -12.49
CA VAL A 330 26.83 -11.10 -12.88
C VAL A 330 25.80 -10.72 -13.97
N GLY A 331 25.54 -9.43 -14.11
CA GLY A 331 24.51 -8.92 -15.00
C GLY A 331 23.10 -9.24 -14.49
N LEU A 332 22.22 -8.25 -14.56
CA LEU A 332 20.84 -8.32 -14.03
C LEU A 332 20.03 -9.50 -14.59
N VAL A 333 20.26 -9.89 -15.85
CA VAL A 333 19.55 -10.97 -16.53
C VAL A 333 19.79 -12.33 -15.88
N TYR A 334 20.97 -12.55 -15.32
CA TYR A 334 21.30 -13.83 -14.68
C TYR A 334 20.66 -13.95 -13.29
N LEU A 335 20.71 -12.89 -12.49
CA LEU A 335 20.09 -12.86 -11.16
C LEU A 335 18.56 -13.06 -11.24
N PHE A 336 17.90 -12.44 -12.22
CA PHE A 336 16.45 -12.55 -12.39
C PHE A 336 16.02 -13.81 -13.15
N GLY A 337 16.89 -14.41 -13.94
CA GLY A 337 16.64 -15.67 -14.64
C GLY A 337 16.62 -16.91 -13.73
N MET A 338 17.12 -16.79 -12.49
CA MET A 338 17.12 -17.88 -11.51
C MET A 338 15.79 -18.04 -10.75
N ARG A 339 14.87 -17.08 -10.85
CA ARG A 339 13.54 -17.21 -10.23
C ARG A 339 12.67 -18.24 -10.95
N PRO A 340 11.84 -19.01 -10.23
CA PRO A 340 10.86 -19.87 -10.83
C PRO A 340 9.97 -19.08 -11.80
N LYS A 341 9.83 -19.59 -13.03
CA LYS A 341 9.04 -18.92 -14.09
C LYS A 341 7.59 -18.62 -13.71
N SER A 342 7.07 -19.27 -12.67
CA SER A 342 5.73 -19.04 -12.11
C SER A 342 5.55 -17.63 -11.52
N THR A 343 6.55 -17.08 -10.83
CA THR A 343 6.45 -15.75 -10.20
C THR A 343 6.42 -14.62 -11.24
N ILE A 344 7.20 -14.76 -12.32
CA ILE A 344 7.24 -13.77 -13.42
C ILE A 344 5.93 -13.80 -14.24
N ARG A 345 5.31 -14.99 -14.42
CA ARG A 345 4.04 -15.12 -15.15
C ARG A 345 2.84 -14.59 -14.34
N GLU A 346 2.88 -14.68 -13.02
CA GLU A 346 1.84 -14.11 -12.17
C GLU A 346 1.88 -12.58 -12.18
N ASP A 347 3.06 -11.97 -12.11
CA ASP A 347 3.23 -10.53 -12.19
C ASP A 347 2.81 -9.97 -13.56
N ALA A 348 3.13 -10.65 -14.67
CA ALA A 348 2.71 -10.25 -16.02
C ALA A 348 1.20 -10.42 -16.28
N ARG A 349 0.53 -11.37 -15.62
CA ARG A 349 -0.93 -11.53 -15.72
C ARG A 349 -1.71 -10.53 -14.90
N SER A 350 -1.08 -9.89 -13.90
CA SER A 350 -1.70 -8.81 -13.13
C SER A 350 -1.77 -7.49 -13.90
N ASP A 351 -1.00 -7.32 -14.97
CA ASP A 351 -0.91 -6.09 -15.78
C ASP A 351 -2.05 -5.88 -16.79
N GLY A 352 -3.13 -6.68 -16.72
CA GLY A 352 -4.33 -6.41 -17.52
C GLY A 352 -4.15 -6.43 -19.04
N SER A 353 -3.01 -6.95 -19.57
CA SER A 353 -2.84 -7.14 -21.00
C SER A 353 -3.72 -8.30 -21.47
N THR A 354 -4.96 -7.99 -21.86
CA THR A 354 -5.76 -8.86 -22.71
C THR A 354 -5.02 -9.03 -24.03
N GLU A 355 -4.53 -10.23 -24.29
CA GLU A 355 -4.14 -10.64 -25.63
C GLU A 355 -5.31 -10.35 -26.58
N PRO A 356 -5.09 -9.68 -27.74
CA PRO A 356 -6.15 -9.52 -28.72
C PRO A 356 -6.57 -10.93 -29.21
N PRO A 357 -7.87 -11.19 -29.48
CA PRO A 357 -8.31 -12.46 -29.99
C PRO A 357 -7.59 -12.75 -31.34
N PRO A 358 -7.28 -14.03 -31.63
CA PRO A 358 -6.65 -14.38 -32.87
C PRO A 358 -7.55 -13.96 -34.06
N PRO A 359 -6.99 -13.54 -35.19
CA PRO A 359 -7.77 -13.10 -36.34
C PRO A 359 -8.64 -14.26 -36.84
N ASP A 360 -9.93 -13.99 -37.04
CA ASP A 360 -10.89 -14.92 -37.62
C ASP A 360 -10.36 -15.50 -38.92
N SER A 361 -10.33 -16.83 -38.99
CA SER A 361 -10.08 -17.56 -40.18
C SER A 361 -11.19 -17.29 -41.18
N ALA A 362 -10.86 -16.67 -42.30
CA ALA A 362 -11.73 -16.44 -43.43
C ALA A 362 -12.36 -17.75 -43.93
N PRO A 363 -13.63 -17.75 -44.32
CA PRO A 363 -14.27 -18.97 -44.89
C PRO A 363 -13.69 -19.30 -46.25
N ALA A 364 -13.38 -20.60 -46.45
CA ALA A 364 -12.94 -21.14 -47.71
C ALA A 364 -13.99 -20.90 -48.80
N ALA A 365 -13.60 -20.24 -49.91
CA ALA A 365 -14.41 -20.13 -51.11
C ALA A 365 -14.50 -21.48 -51.80
N THR A 366 -15.73 -22.02 -51.89
CA THR A 366 -16.05 -23.18 -52.71
C THR A 366 -16.12 -22.73 -54.19
N VAL A 367 -15.21 -23.22 -55.02
CA VAL A 367 -15.31 -23.09 -56.48
C VAL A 367 -16.12 -24.29 -56.99
N THR A 368 -17.22 -23.98 -57.63
CA THR A 368 -17.86 -24.86 -58.62
C THR A 368 -17.50 -24.39 -59.99
#